data_31270b924ecae70ba91f1e58c325231b
#
_entry.id   31270b924ecae70ba91f1e58c325231b
#
_cell.length_a   1.000
_cell.length_b   1.000
_cell.length_c   1.000
_cell.angle_alpha   90.00
_cell.angle_beta   90.00
_cell.angle_gamma   90.00
#
_symmetry.space_group_name_H-M   'P 1'
#
loop_
_entity.id
_entity.type
_entity.pdbx_description
1 polymer ?
#
loop_
_entity_poly.entity_id
_entity_poly.type
_entity_poly.pdbx_seq_one_letter_code
_entity_poly.pdbx_strand_id
1 'polypeptide(L)'
;MRGAYGACVVGASCALFTGRGYINQMISAMPWDFWFIFLFLSIVLPWRGRERMRHFMAQPQVLRRERIRLYASTILFQWMLAAIVAWRAFARGLTLPQLGLAGGRPSSIFLLTFIGATLIAVAHWMNLRRMAGSNHPAAQKLRAMAERLFPQSLTETIFFTLLALTAGICEEFIFRGFVIAALFGAGLSSWAAVIISSLMFGVAHLYQGKGGSVGTGILGVLFASIRIAYHSIFPVVVWHAVLDVVAGLAGARYFGKQATPEADRRGGLLL
;
A
#
# COMPACT_ATOMS: atom_id res chain seq x y z
N MET A 1 5.98 36.58 -23.79
CA MET A 1 7.01 36.70 -22.70
C MET A 1 7.52 35.31 -22.40
N ARG A 2 8.73 34.99 -22.85
CA ARG A 2 9.44 33.73 -22.58
C ARG A 2 10.21 33.93 -21.29
N GLY A 3 9.85 33.23 -20.21
CA GLY A 3 10.50 33.27 -18.91
C GLY A 3 11.14 31.93 -18.59
N ALA A 4 12.40 31.83 -18.85
CA ALA A 4 13.52 31.34 -18.07
C ALA A 4 13.23 30.19 -17.08
N TYR A 5 13.31 28.96 -17.57
CA TYR A 5 13.82 27.86 -16.76
C TYR A 5 15.31 27.76 -17.03
N GLY A 6 16.07 28.50 -16.21
CA GLY A 6 17.52 28.51 -16.26
C GLY A 6 18.07 27.15 -15.91
N ALA A 7 18.83 26.61 -16.84
CA ALA A 7 19.72 25.47 -16.66
C ALA A 7 20.71 25.81 -15.54
N CYS A 8 20.65 25.07 -14.45
CA CYS A 8 21.77 24.94 -13.51
C CYS A 8 22.41 23.57 -13.78
N VAL A 9 23.19 23.50 -14.83
CA VAL A 9 24.02 22.34 -15.13
C VAL A 9 25.47 22.83 -15.19
N VAL A 10 26.32 22.07 -14.49
CA VAL A 10 27.78 22.05 -14.57
C VAL A 10 28.51 23.07 -13.71
N GLY A 11 28.95 22.60 -12.54
CA GLY A 11 29.92 23.28 -11.69
C GLY A 11 30.02 22.71 -10.28
N ALA A 12 29.64 21.46 -10.04
CA ALA A 12 29.92 20.81 -8.76
C ALA A 12 31.07 19.84 -8.95
N SER A 13 32.22 20.18 -8.39
CA SER A 13 33.36 19.33 -8.16
C SER A 13 32.92 17.93 -7.79
N CYS A 14 33.36 16.93 -8.55
CA CYS A 14 33.20 15.51 -8.22
C CYS A 14 34.12 15.19 -7.02
N ALA A 15 33.78 15.70 -5.85
CA ALA A 15 34.36 15.24 -4.62
C ALA A 15 33.84 13.81 -4.41
N LEU A 16 34.73 12.86 -4.43
CA LEU A 16 34.52 11.50 -3.94
C LEU A 16 34.05 11.61 -2.48
N PHE A 17 32.76 11.83 -2.28
CA PHE A 17 32.14 11.74 -0.96
C PHE A 17 32.24 10.29 -0.52
N THR A 18 33.15 10.00 0.41
CA THR A 18 33.16 8.74 1.14
C THR A 18 31.75 8.53 1.68
N GLY A 19 31.19 7.31 1.59
CA GLY A 19 29.81 7.02 1.99
C GLY A 19 29.41 7.54 3.38
N ARG A 20 30.39 7.76 4.27
CA ARG A 20 30.20 8.40 5.59
C ARG A 20 29.79 9.87 5.51
N GLY A 21 30.36 10.65 4.60
CA GLY A 21 30.01 12.07 4.44
C GLY A 21 28.57 12.27 3.95
N TYR A 22 28.13 11.42 3.02
CA TYR A 22 26.77 11.44 2.48
C TYR A 22 25.71 11.05 3.55
N ILE A 23 25.99 10.01 4.33
CA ILE A 23 25.10 9.57 5.42
C ILE A 23 24.97 10.65 6.48
N ASN A 24 26.08 11.29 6.89
CA ASN A 24 26.04 12.36 7.88
C ASN A 24 25.25 13.59 7.38
N GLN A 25 25.39 13.96 6.11
CA GLN A 25 24.62 15.05 5.50
C GLN A 25 23.13 14.71 5.45
N MET A 26 22.76 13.48 5.11
CA MET A 26 21.38 13.00 5.13
C MET A 26 20.77 13.03 6.54
N ILE A 27 21.53 12.59 7.55
CA ILE A 27 21.07 12.58 8.94
C ILE A 27 20.84 14.02 9.44
N SER A 28 21.71 14.95 9.09
CA SER A 28 21.58 16.37 9.51
C SER A 28 20.48 17.11 8.75
N ALA A 29 20.14 16.72 7.51
CA ALA A 29 19.13 17.36 6.69
C ALA A 29 17.70 16.90 7.00
N MET A 30 17.52 15.69 7.55
CA MET A 30 16.20 15.15 7.85
C MET A 30 15.74 15.57 9.26
N PRO A 31 14.54 16.16 9.43
CA PRO A 31 14.00 16.49 10.74
C PRO A 31 13.91 15.26 11.66
N TRP A 32 14.16 15.44 12.96
CA TRP A 32 14.19 14.35 13.93
C TRP A 32 12.86 13.58 14.02
N ASP A 33 11.73 14.25 13.86
CA ASP A 33 10.39 13.64 13.87
C ASP A 33 10.13 12.77 12.64
N PHE A 34 10.76 13.04 11.50
CA PHE A 34 10.70 12.17 10.33
C PHE A 34 11.44 10.86 10.58
N TRP A 35 12.56 10.89 11.33
CA TRP A 35 13.24 9.65 11.76
C TRP A 35 12.36 8.79 12.64
N PHE A 36 11.59 9.39 13.56
CA PHE A 36 10.62 8.63 14.36
C PHE A 36 9.54 7.99 13.49
N ILE A 37 9.02 8.71 12.49
CA ILE A 37 8.06 8.15 11.56
C ILE A 37 8.69 6.98 10.76
N PHE A 38 9.90 7.13 10.23
CA PHE A 38 10.59 6.06 9.53
C PHE A 38 10.82 4.82 10.40
N LEU A 39 11.28 5.00 11.64
CA LEU A 39 11.45 3.90 12.59
C LEU A 39 10.11 3.22 12.90
N PHE A 40 9.06 4.01 13.12
CA PHE A 40 7.72 3.47 13.34
C PHE A 40 7.24 2.64 12.15
N LEU A 41 7.35 3.15 10.93
CA LEU A 41 6.93 2.46 9.71
C LEU A 41 7.77 1.20 9.42
N SER A 42 9.05 1.20 9.78
CA SER A 42 9.97 0.11 9.46
C SER A 42 10.07 -0.96 10.55
N ILE A 43 9.74 -0.65 11.80
CA ILE A 43 9.92 -1.55 12.95
C ILE A 43 8.58 -1.80 13.65
N VAL A 44 7.93 -0.74 14.15
CA VAL A 44 6.76 -0.90 15.02
C VAL A 44 5.55 -1.39 14.22
N LEU A 45 5.30 -0.78 13.08
CA LEU A 45 4.17 -1.13 12.21
C LEU A 45 4.23 -2.59 11.73
N PRO A 46 5.34 -3.10 11.15
CA PRO A 46 5.42 -4.48 10.70
C PRO A 46 5.38 -5.48 11.87
N TRP A 47 6.00 -5.18 13.01
CA TRP A 47 5.92 -6.03 14.19
C TRP A 47 4.49 -6.15 14.70
N ARG A 48 3.79 -5.03 14.93
CA ARG A 48 2.39 -5.00 15.37
C ARG A 48 1.45 -5.64 14.37
N GLY A 49 1.65 -5.38 13.08
CA GLY A 49 0.85 -5.98 12.00
C GLY A 49 0.99 -7.49 11.97
N ARG A 50 2.22 -8.01 12.08
CA ARG A 50 2.50 -9.44 12.11
C ARG A 50 1.89 -10.11 13.34
N GLU A 51 2.05 -9.51 14.51
CA GLU A 51 1.53 -10.04 15.76
C GLU A 51 0.00 -10.09 15.76
N ARG A 52 -0.64 -8.98 15.36
CA ARG A 52 -2.09 -8.92 15.23
C ARG A 52 -2.63 -9.97 14.25
N MET A 53 -1.98 -10.11 13.08
CA MET A 53 -2.39 -11.11 12.08
C MET A 53 -2.20 -12.52 12.60
N ARG A 54 -1.11 -12.80 13.32
CA ARG A 54 -0.86 -14.10 13.94
C ARG A 54 -1.97 -14.47 14.92
N HIS A 55 -2.33 -13.56 15.81
CA HIS A 55 -3.44 -13.77 16.77
C HIS A 55 -4.79 -13.96 16.05
N PHE A 56 -5.07 -13.16 15.03
CA PHE A 56 -6.30 -13.27 14.28
C PHE A 56 -6.41 -14.62 13.54
N MET A 57 -5.33 -15.06 12.91
CA MET A 57 -5.29 -16.33 12.18
C MET A 57 -5.26 -17.56 13.11
N ALA A 58 -4.89 -17.42 14.37
CA ALA A 58 -4.87 -18.50 15.35
C ALA A 58 -6.26 -18.77 15.99
N GLN A 59 -7.25 -17.90 15.78
CA GLN A 59 -8.60 -18.09 16.34
C GLN A 59 -9.22 -19.38 15.77
N PRO A 60 -9.90 -20.22 16.58
CA PRO A 60 -10.57 -21.45 16.08
C PRO A 60 -11.60 -21.15 15.00
N GLN A 61 -12.41 -20.10 15.21
CA GLN A 61 -13.39 -19.60 14.25
C GLN A 61 -13.32 -18.07 14.21
N VAL A 62 -13.49 -17.50 13.01
CA VAL A 62 -13.56 -16.05 12.83
C VAL A 62 -15.02 -15.68 12.56
N LEU A 63 -15.64 -14.99 13.49
CA LEU A 63 -17.02 -14.53 13.37
C LEU A 63 -17.10 -13.27 12.49
N ARG A 64 -18.29 -13.01 11.93
CA ARG A 64 -18.58 -11.79 11.17
C ARG A 64 -18.18 -10.51 11.92
N ARG A 65 -18.53 -10.41 13.21
CA ARG A 65 -18.19 -9.25 14.05
C ARG A 65 -16.68 -9.02 14.17
N GLU A 66 -15.88 -10.09 14.16
CA GLU A 66 -14.43 -10.02 14.29
C GLU A 66 -13.79 -9.53 13.01
N ARG A 67 -14.27 -9.97 11.84
CA ARG A 67 -13.83 -9.43 10.53
C ARG A 67 -14.17 -7.94 10.42
N ILE A 68 -15.41 -7.54 10.74
CA ILE A 68 -15.82 -6.13 10.70
C ILE A 68 -14.98 -5.29 11.68
N ARG A 69 -14.70 -5.78 12.90
CA ARG A 69 -13.81 -5.10 13.85
C ARG A 69 -12.39 -4.96 13.31
N LEU A 70 -11.87 -6.01 12.64
CA LEU A 70 -10.56 -5.96 12.01
C LEU A 70 -10.52 -4.87 10.93
N TYR A 71 -11.51 -4.83 10.03
CA TYR A 71 -11.57 -3.83 8.96
C TYR A 71 -11.71 -2.42 9.54
N ALA A 72 -12.72 -2.19 10.38
CA ALA A 72 -12.99 -0.87 10.96
C ALA A 72 -11.82 -0.32 11.76
N SER A 73 -11.19 -1.15 12.62
CA SER A 73 -10.04 -0.70 13.41
C SER A 73 -8.79 -0.46 12.55
N THR A 74 -8.64 -1.16 11.42
CA THR A 74 -7.56 -0.91 10.47
C THR A 74 -7.80 0.40 9.70
N ILE A 75 -9.02 0.65 9.25
CA ILE A 75 -9.43 1.93 8.64
C ILE A 75 -9.10 3.09 9.58
N LEU A 76 -9.58 3.02 10.82
CA LEU A 76 -9.33 4.09 11.80
C LEU A 76 -7.84 4.32 12.04
N PHE A 77 -7.08 3.24 12.21
CA PHE A 77 -5.63 3.32 12.43
C PHE A 77 -4.90 3.95 11.23
N GLN A 78 -5.25 3.57 10.00
CA GLN A 78 -4.60 4.11 8.79
C GLN A 78 -4.89 5.61 8.62
N TRP A 79 -6.12 6.05 8.82
CA TRP A 79 -6.46 7.47 8.77
C TRP A 79 -5.79 8.28 9.87
N MET A 80 -5.73 7.75 11.10
CA MET A 80 -5.01 8.40 12.20
C MET A 80 -3.53 8.54 11.89
N LEU A 81 -2.89 7.48 11.39
CA LEU A 81 -1.48 7.51 11.00
C LEU A 81 -1.24 8.49 9.85
N ALA A 82 -2.06 8.46 8.81
CA ALA A 82 -1.96 9.39 7.68
C ALA A 82 -2.16 10.85 8.12
N ALA A 83 -3.09 11.12 9.03
CA ALA A 83 -3.31 12.45 9.59
C ALA A 83 -2.10 12.95 10.39
N ILE A 84 -1.50 12.11 11.22
CA ILE A 84 -0.27 12.45 11.97
C ILE A 84 0.87 12.75 11.00
N VAL A 85 1.07 11.89 9.99
CA VAL A 85 2.12 12.08 8.97
C VAL A 85 1.88 13.36 8.17
N ALA A 86 0.64 13.63 7.75
CA ALA A 86 0.26 14.86 7.05
C ALA A 86 0.53 16.10 7.90
N TRP A 87 0.10 16.09 9.15
CA TRP A 87 0.36 17.18 10.09
C TRP A 87 1.85 17.47 10.21
N ARG A 88 2.69 16.44 10.40
CA ARG A 88 4.14 16.63 10.51
C ARG A 88 4.77 17.09 9.20
N ALA A 89 4.35 16.54 8.07
CA ALA A 89 4.82 16.91 6.74
C ALA A 89 4.58 18.43 6.49
N PHE A 90 3.35 18.90 6.69
CA PHE A 90 3.01 20.32 6.49
C PHE A 90 3.66 21.24 7.53
N ALA A 91 3.76 20.82 8.79
CA ALA A 91 4.44 21.58 9.83
C ALA A 91 5.95 21.74 9.54
N ARG A 92 6.54 20.88 8.73
CA ARG A 92 7.93 20.97 8.24
C ARG A 92 8.05 21.60 6.85
N GLY A 93 6.97 22.18 6.33
CA GLY A 93 6.96 22.92 5.07
C GLY A 93 6.91 22.08 3.81
N LEU A 94 6.59 20.77 3.89
CA LEU A 94 6.36 19.98 2.68
C LEU A 94 5.08 20.49 1.98
N THR A 95 5.17 20.69 0.67
CA THR A 95 4.08 21.22 -0.16
C THR A 95 3.30 20.12 -0.86
N LEU A 96 2.09 20.41 -1.31
CA LEU A 96 1.26 19.45 -2.06
C LEU A 96 1.96 18.87 -3.30
N PRO A 97 2.69 19.65 -4.14
CA PRO A 97 3.46 19.08 -5.24
C PRO A 97 4.56 18.11 -4.79
N GLN A 98 5.29 18.43 -3.71
CA GLN A 98 6.31 17.55 -3.17
C GLN A 98 5.73 16.22 -2.69
N LEU A 99 4.55 16.25 -2.09
CA LEU A 99 3.80 15.07 -1.66
C LEU A 99 3.11 14.33 -2.84
N GLY A 100 3.17 14.87 -4.08
CA GLY A 100 2.50 14.31 -5.24
C GLY A 100 0.98 14.42 -5.24
N LEU A 101 0.45 15.32 -4.42
CA LEU A 101 -0.98 15.61 -4.33
C LEU A 101 -1.42 16.70 -5.35
N ALA A 102 -0.47 17.44 -5.90
CA ALA A 102 -0.68 18.41 -6.96
C ALA A 102 0.52 18.38 -7.90
N GLY A 103 0.32 18.03 -9.15
CA GLY A 103 1.38 17.94 -10.15
C GLY A 103 1.02 17.03 -11.32
N GLY A 104 1.88 17.03 -12.32
CA GLY A 104 1.69 16.28 -13.55
C GLY A 104 0.65 16.87 -14.51
N ARG A 105 0.53 16.27 -15.69
CA ARG A 105 -0.48 16.65 -16.72
C ARG A 105 -1.78 15.89 -16.45
N PRO A 106 -2.93 16.56 -16.20
CA PRO A 106 -4.17 15.89 -15.82
C PRO A 106 -4.63 14.82 -16.82
N SER A 107 -4.51 15.08 -18.12
CA SER A 107 -4.89 14.12 -19.16
C SER A 107 -4.05 12.86 -19.15
N SER A 108 -2.73 13.01 -19.00
CA SER A 108 -1.80 11.86 -18.91
C SER A 108 -2.04 11.05 -17.64
N ILE A 109 -2.28 11.72 -16.50
CA ILE A 109 -2.60 11.07 -15.22
C ILE A 109 -3.91 10.29 -15.34
N PHE A 110 -4.96 10.89 -15.91
CA PHE A 110 -6.26 10.25 -16.09
C PHE A 110 -6.15 9.00 -16.97
N LEU A 111 -5.51 9.14 -18.16
CA LEU A 111 -5.33 8.02 -19.07
C LEU A 111 -4.52 6.87 -18.44
N LEU A 112 -3.39 7.20 -17.82
CA LEU A 112 -2.56 6.23 -17.12
C LEU A 112 -3.33 5.52 -16.00
N THR A 113 -4.09 6.28 -15.21
CA THR A 113 -4.90 5.73 -14.12
C THR A 113 -5.91 4.74 -14.63
N PHE A 114 -6.69 5.12 -15.65
CA PHE A 114 -7.74 4.28 -16.20
C PHE A 114 -7.19 3.01 -16.88
N ILE A 115 -6.21 3.16 -17.77
CA ILE A 115 -5.59 2.02 -18.46
C ILE A 115 -4.94 1.08 -17.45
N GLY A 116 -4.12 1.61 -16.54
CA GLY A 116 -3.43 0.80 -15.55
C GLY A 116 -4.40 0.09 -14.59
N ALA A 117 -5.44 0.78 -14.10
CA ALA A 117 -6.46 0.16 -13.25
C ALA A 117 -7.17 -1.00 -13.97
N THR A 118 -7.53 -0.81 -15.25
CA THR A 118 -8.19 -1.86 -16.04
C THR A 118 -7.26 -3.06 -16.24
N LEU A 119 -6.01 -2.83 -16.66
CA LEU A 119 -5.04 -3.90 -16.88
C LEU A 119 -4.75 -4.67 -15.58
N ILE A 120 -4.55 -3.95 -14.48
CA ILE A 120 -4.32 -4.55 -13.16
C ILE A 120 -5.53 -5.36 -12.71
N ALA A 121 -6.74 -4.81 -12.83
CA ALA A 121 -7.97 -5.52 -12.45
C ALA A 121 -8.11 -6.83 -13.23
N VAL A 122 -7.97 -6.79 -14.55
CA VAL A 122 -8.09 -7.97 -15.42
C VAL A 122 -6.99 -8.99 -15.12
N ALA A 123 -5.73 -8.55 -15.08
CA ALA A 123 -4.59 -9.43 -14.83
C ALA A 123 -4.68 -10.09 -13.45
N HIS A 124 -5.04 -9.32 -12.41
CA HIS A 124 -5.16 -9.85 -11.06
C HIS A 124 -6.34 -10.80 -10.92
N TRP A 125 -7.50 -10.46 -11.49
CA TRP A 125 -8.66 -11.35 -11.56
C TRP A 125 -8.34 -12.67 -12.26
N MET A 126 -7.69 -12.61 -13.43
CA MET A 126 -7.29 -13.80 -14.18
C MET A 126 -6.29 -14.66 -13.39
N ASN A 127 -5.34 -14.04 -12.71
CA ASN A 127 -4.38 -14.74 -11.85
C ASN A 127 -5.08 -15.48 -10.71
N LEU A 128 -6.00 -14.83 -9.98
CA LEU A 128 -6.77 -15.45 -8.91
C LEU A 128 -7.63 -16.60 -9.44
N ARG A 129 -8.28 -16.42 -10.60
CA ARG A 129 -9.05 -17.48 -11.25
C ARG A 129 -8.20 -18.72 -11.60
N ARG A 130 -7.00 -18.51 -12.16
CA ARG A 130 -6.04 -19.59 -12.47
C ARG A 130 -5.57 -20.30 -11.19
N MET A 131 -5.26 -19.54 -10.15
CA MET A 131 -4.84 -20.10 -8.87
C MET A 131 -5.95 -20.94 -8.21
N ALA A 132 -7.22 -20.58 -8.40
CA ALA A 132 -8.35 -21.33 -7.83
C ALA A 132 -8.39 -22.78 -8.24
N GLY A 133 -8.00 -23.08 -9.49
CA GLY A 133 -7.88 -24.46 -10.02
C GLY A 133 -6.56 -25.16 -9.68
N SER A 134 -5.65 -24.53 -8.96
CA SER A 134 -4.30 -25.05 -8.69
C SER A 134 -4.19 -25.65 -7.29
N ASN A 135 -3.42 -26.75 -7.19
CA ASN A 135 -3.00 -27.34 -5.91
C ASN A 135 -1.67 -26.77 -5.39
N HIS A 136 -1.17 -25.70 -6.01
CA HIS A 136 0.07 -25.07 -5.61
C HIS A 136 0.00 -24.55 -4.15
N PRO A 137 1.08 -24.66 -3.35
CA PRO A 137 1.09 -24.21 -1.95
C PRO A 137 0.62 -22.77 -1.73
N ALA A 138 0.91 -21.88 -2.70
CA ALA A 138 0.45 -20.50 -2.64
C ALA A 138 -1.09 -20.39 -2.72
N ALA A 139 -1.74 -21.22 -3.52
CA ALA A 139 -3.20 -21.27 -3.62
C ALA A 139 -3.84 -21.81 -2.33
N GLN A 140 -3.23 -22.81 -1.71
CA GLN A 140 -3.69 -23.35 -0.42
C GLN A 140 -3.60 -22.30 0.68
N LYS A 141 -2.47 -21.56 0.74
CA LYS A 141 -2.31 -20.45 1.68
C LYS A 141 -3.35 -19.36 1.44
N LEU A 142 -3.62 -19.02 0.18
CA LEU A 142 -4.62 -18.01 -0.18
C LEU A 142 -6.03 -18.45 0.24
N ARG A 143 -6.38 -19.75 0.10
CA ARG A 143 -7.65 -20.32 0.60
C ARG A 143 -7.78 -20.15 2.11
N ALA A 144 -6.75 -20.55 2.87
CA ALA A 144 -6.75 -20.39 4.32
C ALA A 144 -6.90 -18.93 4.77
N MET A 145 -6.31 -17.98 4.03
CA MET A 145 -6.48 -16.55 4.28
C MET A 145 -7.89 -16.06 3.88
N ALA A 146 -8.39 -16.49 2.73
CA ALA A 146 -9.69 -16.07 2.20
C ALA A 146 -10.84 -16.44 3.15
N GLU A 147 -10.83 -17.66 3.67
CA GLU A 147 -11.85 -18.14 4.62
C GLU A 147 -11.95 -17.27 5.89
N ARG A 148 -10.85 -16.64 6.29
CA ARG A 148 -10.75 -15.87 7.53
C ARG A 148 -10.84 -14.36 7.32
N LEU A 149 -10.23 -13.85 6.25
CA LEU A 149 -10.00 -12.43 6.04
C LEU A 149 -10.91 -11.80 4.99
N PHE A 150 -11.41 -12.57 4.00
CA PHE A 150 -12.20 -11.99 2.92
C PHE A 150 -13.69 -11.90 3.30
N PRO A 151 -14.44 -10.97 2.70
CA PRO A 151 -15.83 -10.73 3.02
C PRO A 151 -16.70 -11.94 2.65
N GLN A 152 -17.66 -12.28 3.51
CA GLN A 152 -18.59 -13.39 3.35
C GLN A 152 -20.06 -12.94 3.35
N SER A 153 -20.32 -11.63 3.48
CA SER A 153 -21.65 -11.03 3.46
C SER A 153 -21.58 -9.63 2.85
N LEU A 154 -22.73 -9.08 2.45
CA LEU A 154 -22.80 -7.74 1.86
C LEU A 154 -22.21 -6.67 2.81
N THR A 155 -22.55 -6.71 4.09
CA THR A 155 -21.99 -5.77 5.08
C THR A 155 -20.48 -5.87 5.16
N GLU A 156 -19.93 -7.09 5.19
CA GLU A 156 -18.48 -7.30 5.19
C GLU A 156 -17.84 -6.80 3.91
N THR A 157 -18.49 -6.98 2.76
CA THR A 157 -18.04 -6.46 1.46
C THR A 157 -17.95 -4.94 1.48
N ILE A 158 -18.93 -4.26 2.05
CA ILE A 158 -18.90 -2.80 2.19
C ILE A 158 -17.70 -2.37 3.04
N PHE A 159 -17.54 -2.95 4.24
CA PHE A 159 -16.41 -2.62 5.12
C PHE A 159 -15.05 -2.97 4.51
N PHE A 160 -14.95 -4.09 3.79
CA PHE A 160 -13.73 -4.48 3.10
C PHE A 160 -13.40 -3.52 1.94
N THR A 161 -14.38 -3.10 1.16
CA THR A 161 -14.19 -2.11 0.10
C THR A 161 -13.75 -0.76 0.68
N LEU A 162 -14.34 -0.32 1.79
CA LEU A 162 -13.89 0.88 2.50
C LEU A 162 -12.45 0.73 3.00
N LEU A 163 -12.07 -0.45 3.50
CA LEU A 163 -10.68 -0.74 3.88
C LEU A 163 -9.74 -0.65 2.69
N ALA A 164 -10.09 -1.26 1.56
CA ALA A 164 -9.29 -1.24 0.33
C ALA A 164 -9.06 0.20 -0.20
N LEU A 165 -10.13 1.02 -0.20
CA LEU A 165 -10.03 2.44 -0.57
C LEU A 165 -9.14 3.21 0.43
N THR A 166 -9.32 2.96 1.72
CA THR A 166 -8.51 3.57 2.78
C THR A 166 -7.04 3.20 2.64
N ALA A 167 -6.73 1.92 2.39
CA ALA A 167 -5.36 1.44 2.19
C ALA A 167 -4.72 2.14 0.99
N GLY A 168 -5.40 2.16 -0.16
CA GLY A 168 -4.90 2.85 -1.35
C GLY A 168 -4.59 4.33 -1.10
N ILE A 169 -5.45 5.05 -0.37
CA ILE A 169 -5.23 6.48 -0.07
C ILE A 169 -4.13 6.66 0.98
N CYS A 170 -4.26 6.03 2.14
CA CYS A 170 -3.40 6.29 3.29
C CYS A 170 -1.99 5.75 3.08
N GLU A 171 -1.85 4.53 2.55
CA GLU A 171 -0.55 3.91 2.37
C GLU A 171 0.23 4.56 1.23
N GLU A 172 -0.42 4.90 0.10
CA GLU A 172 0.27 5.61 -0.97
C GLU A 172 0.64 7.03 -0.57
N PHE A 173 -0.20 7.72 0.21
CA PHE A 173 0.16 9.01 0.80
C PHE A 173 1.39 8.90 1.70
N ILE A 174 1.45 7.90 2.58
CA ILE A 174 2.56 7.72 3.53
C ILE A 174 3.83 7.32 2.76
N PHE A 175 3.79 6.27 1.94
CA PHE A 175 5.00 5.71 1.34
C PHE A 175 5.44 6.45 0.07
N ARG A 176 4.52 6.86 -0.83
CA ARG A 176 4.85 7.53 -2.11
C ARG A 176 4.74 9.03 -2.02
N GLY A 177 3.88 9.55 -1.15
CA GLY A 177 3.83 10.97 -0.85
C GLY A 177 4.95 11.37 0.09
N PHE A 178 4.78 11.05 1.37
CA PHE A 178 5.65 11.55 2.45
C PHE A 178 7.06 10.97 2.44
N VAL A 179 7.22 9.62 2.42
CA VAL A 179 8.56 9.00 2.51
C VAL A 179 9.45 9.45 1.35
N ILE A 180 8.94 9.45 0.10
CA ILE A 180 9.72 9.91 -1.06
C ILE A 180 10.04 11.40 -0.94
N ALA A 181 9.09 12.24 -0.53
CA ALA A 181 9.33 13.68 -0.35
C ALA A 181 10.39 13.96 0.74
N ALA A 182 10.34 13.24 1.84
CA ALA A 182 11.31 13.36 2.94
C ALA A 182 12.72 12.93 2.49
N LEU A 183 12.83 11.83 1.73
CA LEU A 183 14.11 11.36 1.19
C LEU A 183 14.69 12.34 0.17
N PHE A 184 13.86 12.96 -0.68
CA PHE A 184 14.31 14.03 -1.58
C PHE A 184 14.76 15.27 -0.82
N GLY A 185 14.03 15.66 0.23
CA GLY A 185 14.44 16.75 1.12
C GLY A 185 15.78 16.50 1.82
N ALA A 186 16.12 15.23 2.07
CA ALA A 186 17.42 14.81 2.59
C ALA A 186 18.50 14.65 1.51
N GLY A 187 18.23 14.99 0.26
CA GLY A 187 19.20 14.98 -0.85
C GLY A 187 19.42 13.61 -1.51
N LEU A 188 18.54 12.63 -1.27
CA LEU A 188 18.68 11.32 -1.90
C LEU A 188 18.28 11.35 -3.38
N SER A 189 18.95 10.52 -4.18
CA SER A 189 18.62 10.34 -5.59
C SER A 189 17.26 9.63 -5.75
N SER A 190 16.64 9.78 -6.93
CA SER A 190 15.36 9.12 -7.26
C SER A 190 15.43 7.60 -7.08
N TRP A 191 16.52 6.96 -7.48
CA TRP A 191 16.70 5.51 -7.31
C TRP A 191 16.77 5.10 -5.84
N ALA A 192 17.51 5.85 -5.02
CA ALA A 192 17.59 5.58 -3.59
C ALA A 192 16.21 5.74 -2.92
N ALA A 193 15.47 6.79 -3.27
CA ALA A 193 14.12 7.01 -2.76
C ALA A 193 13.15 5.89 -3.17
N VAL A 194 13.19 5.43 -4.43
CA VAL A 194 12.41 4.28 -4.90
C VAL A 194 12.71 3.04 -4.07
N ILE A 195 13.99 2.69 -3.95
CA ILE A 195 14.41 1.47 -3.25
C ILE A 195 14.02 1.52 -1.77
N ILE A 196 14.35 2.60 -1.08
CA ILE A 196 14.08 2.73 0.37
C ILE A 196 12.58 2.71 0.64
N SER A 197 11.78 3.50 -0.09
CA SER A 197 10.32 3.51 0.09
C SER A 197 9.70 2.14 -0.18
N SER A 198 10.19 1.42 -1.19
CA SER A 198 9.69 0.10 -1.57
C SER A 198 10.09 -0.99 -0.58
N LEU A 199 11.30 -0.94 -0.02
CA LEU A 199 11.74 -1.83 1.05
C LEU A 199 10.92 -1.60 2.32
N MET A 200 10.70 -0.34 2.73
CA MET A 200 9.86 -0.02 3.87
C MET A 200 8.43 -0.53 3.67
N PHE A 201 7.88 -0.38 2.47
CA PHE A 201 6.55 -0.87 2.13
C PHE A 201 6.47 -2.40 2.17
N GLY A 202 7.43 -3.11 1.61
CA GLY A 202 7.53 -4.57 1.69
C GLY A 202 7.66 -5.06 3.13
N VAL A 203 8.48 -4.39 3.96
CA VAL A 203 8.65 -4.72 5.38
C VAL A 203 7.36 -4.48 6.17
N ALA A 204 6.62 -3.40 5.90
CA ALA A 204 5.32 -3.15 6.50
C ALA A 204 4.32 -4.29 6.25
N HIS A 205 4.50 -5.05 5.16
CA HIS A 205 3.65 -6.18 4.74
C HIS A 205 4.16 -7.57 5.19
N LEU A 206 5.10 -7.65 6.14
CA LEU A 206 5.61 -8.92 6.69
C LEU A 206 4.51 -9.84 7.26
N TYR A 207 3.36 -9.30 7.63
CA TYR A 207 2.19 -10.07 8.06
C TYR A 207 1.64 -10.99 6.96
N GLN A 208 1.90 -10.70 5.68
CA GLN A 208 1.54 -11.57 4.54
C GLN A 208 2.49 -12.76 4.39
N GLY A 209 3.59 -12.78 5.17
CA GLY A 209 4.69 -13.75 5.06
C GLY A 209 5.72 -13.35 3.99
N LYS A 210 6.86 -14.08 3.93
CA LYS A 210 8.02 -13.71 3.10
C LYS A 210 7.66 -13.45 1.63
N GLY A 211 6.92 -14.34 0.99
CA GLY A 211 6.53 -14.19 -0.42
C GLY A 211 5.62 -12.97 -0.67
N GLY A 212 4.64 -12.74 0.22
CA GLY A 212 3.77 -11.56 0.15
C GLY A 212 4.55 -10.27 0.33
N SER A 213 5.43 -10.21 1.35
CA SER A 213 6.29 -9.05 1.61
C SER A 213 7.20 -8.70 0.42
N VAL A 214 7.84 -9.71 -0.20
CA VAL A 214 8.67 -9.50 -1.39
C VAL A 214 7.84 -9.03 -2.57
N GLY A 215 6.69 -9.68 -2.83
CA GLY A 215 5.78 -9.27 -3.90
C GLY A 215 5.27 -7.83 -3.73
N THR A 216 4.91 -7.46 -2.49
CA THR A 216 4.50 -6.07 -2.15
C THR A 216 5.66 -5.09 -2.32
N GLY A 217 6.90 -5.48 -1.97
CA GLY A 217 8.09 -4.65 -2.20
C GLY A 217 8.36 -4.41 -3.70
N ILE A 218 8.23 -5.44 -4.54
CA ILE A 218 8.36 -5.31 -6.00
C ILE A 218 7.28 -4.39 -6.58
N LEU A 219 6.02 -4.56 -6.15
CA LEU A 219 4.94 -3.65 -6.51
C LEU A 219 5.24 -2.22 -6.05
N GLY A 220 5.88 -2.12 -4.89
CA GLY A 220 6.39 -0.86 -4.33
C GLY A 220 7.33 -0.12 -5.27
N VAL A 221 8.25 -0.83 -5.92
CA VAL A 221 9.18 -0.25 -6.91
C VAL A 221 8.41 0.31 -8.10
N LEU A 222 7.43 -0.42 -8.63
CA LEU A 222 6.59 0.07 -9.72
C LEU A 222 5.85 1.35 -9.33
N PHE A 223 5.18 1.35 -8.18
CA PHE A 223 4.38 2.48 -7.71
C PHE A 223 5.24 3.72 -7.42
N ALA A 224 6.39 3.54 -6.76
CA ALA A 224 7.33 4.63 -6.51
C ALA A 224 7.89 5.23 -7.81
N SER A 225 8.21 4.40 -8.80
CA SER A 225 8.69 4.84 -10.11
C SER A 225 7.62 5.65 -10.87
N ILE A 226 6.37 5.19 -10.87
CA ILE A 226 5.23 5.93 -11.46
C ILE A 226 5.02 7.27 -10.75
N ARG A 227 5.06 7.29 -9.39
CA ARG A 227 4.95 8.52 -8.61
C ARG A 227 6.01 9.55 -9.01
N ILE A 228 7.24 9.13 -9.20
CA ILE A 228 8.35 10.02 -9.58
C ILE A 228 8.20 10.48 -11.03
N ALA A 229 7.92 9.56 -11.96
CA ALA A 229 7.80 9.87 -13.38
C ALA A 229 6.65 10.82 -13.71
N TYR A 230 5.52 10.69 -13.01
CA TYR A 230 4.31 11.48 -13.28
C TYR A 230 4.05 12.58 -12.24
N HIS A 231 4.91 12.73 -11.23
CA HIS A 231 4.78 13.72 -10.15
C HIS A 231 3.43 13.67 -9.42
N SER A 232 2.78 12.50 -9.40
CA SER A 232 1.45 12.33 -8.80
C SER A 232 1.31 10.95 -8.15
N ILE A 233 0.67 10.90 -6.97
CA ILE A 233 0.29 9.63 -6.32
C ILE A 233 -1.06 9.12 -6.83
N PHE A 234 -1.84 9.91 -7.55
CA PHE A 234 -3.22 9.56 -7.91
C PHE A 234 -3.34 8.24 -8.69
N PRO A 235 -2.52 7.95 -9.73
CA PRO A 235 -2.60 6.66 -10.41
C PRO A 235 -2.37 5.48 -9.48
N VAL A 236 -1.36 5.55 -8.62
CA VAL A 236 -0.98 4.44 -7.75
C VAL A 236 -1.96 4.25 -6.59
N VAL A 237 -2.62 5.31 -6.12
CA VAL A 237 -3.74 5.24 -5.17
C VAL A 237 -4.89 4.41 -5.75
N VAL A 238 -5.29 4.71 -6.97
CA VAL A 238 -6.38 3.98 -7.65
C VAL A 238 -5.97 2.53 -7.94
N TRP A 239 -4.76 2.30 -8.42
CA TRP A 239 -4.26 0.96 -8.71
C TRP A 239 -4.17 0.08 -7.46
N HIS A 240 -3.70 0.64 -6.34
CA HIS A 240 -3.66 -0.05 -5.06
C HIS A 240 -5.07 -0.45 -4.59
N ALA A 241 -5.98 0.51 -4.56
CA ALA A 241 -7.37 0.26 -4.19
C ALA A 241 -8.03 -0.83 -5.07
N VAL A 242 -7.78 -0.79 -6.40
CA VAL A 242 -8.27 -1.79 -7.35
C VAL A 242 -7.68 -3.17 -7.06
N LEU A 243 -6.37 -3.28 -6.78
CA LEU A 243 -5.73 -4.54 -6.40
C LEU A 243 -6.40 -5.14 -5.18
N ASP A 244 -6.62 -4.36 -4.14
CA ASP A 244 -7.20 -4.84 -2.89
C ASP A 244 -8.67 -5.21 -3.04
N VAL A 245 -9.46 -4.40 -3.76
CA VAL A 245 -10.87 -4.71 -4.05
C VAL A 245 -10.97 -6.01 -4.84
N VAL A 246 -10.17 -6.17 -5.89
CA VAL A 246 -10.16 -7.40 -6.70
C VAL A 246 -9.68 -8.58 -5.87
N ALA A 247 -8.64 -8.43 -5.04
CA ALA A 247 -8.17 -9.49 -4.14
C ALA A 247 -9.28 -9.95 -3.19
N GLY A 248 -10.01 -9.02 -2.57
CA GLY A 248 -11.11 -9.34 -1.66
C GLY A 248 -12.30 -9.99 -2.34
N LEU A 249 -12.81 -9.39 -3.42
CA LEU A 249 -14.02 -9.86 -4.10
C LEU A 249 -13.79 -11.16 -4.88
N ALA A 250 -12.75 -11.20 -5.71
CA ALA A 250 -12.40 -12.41 -6.45
C ALA A 250 -11.89 -13.52 -5.51
N GLY A 251 -11.11 -13.14 -4.47
CA GLY A 251 -10.66 -14.05 -3.45
C GLY A 251 -11.83 -14.68 -2.68
N ALA A 252 -12.81 -13.89 -2.26
CA ALA A 252 -14.03 -14.40 -1.62
C ALA A 252 -14.80 -15.36 -2.55
N ARG A 253 -14.92 -14.99 -3.84
CA ARG A 253 -15.62 -15.81 -4.83
C ARG A 253 -14.92 -17.14 -5.11
N TYR A 254 -13.60 -17.14 -5.27
CA TYR A 254 -12.86 -18.32 -5.72
C TYR A 254 -12.31 -19.20 -4.60
N PHE A 255 -12.10 -18.63 -3.41
CA PHE A 255 -11.45 -19.30 -2.29
C PHE A 255 -12.27 -19.25 -1.00
N GLY A 256 -13.37 -18.48 -0.94
CA GLY A 256 -14.29 -18.48 0.21
C GLY A 256 -15.00 -19.83 0.35
N LYS A 257 -15.53 -20.09 1.53
CA LYS A 257 -16.39 -21.26 1.72
C LYS A 257 -17.57 -21.15 0.76
N GLN A 258 -17.67 -22.07 -0.18
CA GLN A 258 -18.93 -22.25 -0.90
C GLN A 258 -19.96 -22.64 0.17
N ALA A 259 -21.03 -21.85 0.28
CA ALA A 259 -22.18 -22.26 1.08
C ALA A 259 -22.59 -23.64 0.56
N THR A 260 -22.47 -24.65 1.41
CA THR A 260 -22.94 -25.99 1.06
C THR A 260 -24.43 -25.85 0.78
N PRO A 261 -24.96 -26.39 -0.35
CA PRO A 261 -26.39 -26.29 -0.70
C PRO A 261 -27.34 -26.85 0.36
N GLU A 262 -26.81 -27.53 1.37
CA GLU A 262 -27.54 -28.17 2.46
C GLU A 262 -28.00 -27.20 3.56
N ALA A 263 -27.34 -26.03 3.70
CA ALA A 263 -27.73 -25.01 4.68
C ALA A 263 -28.99 -24.22 4.24
N ASP A 264 -29.20 -24.09 2.93
CA ASP A 264 -30.37 -23.39 2.37
C ASP A 264 -31.65 -24.24 2.45
N ARG A 265 -31.53 -25.58 2.48
CA ARG A 265 -32.70 -26.47 2.65
C ARG A 265 -33.24 -26.54 4.08
N ARG A 266 -32.47 -26.17 5.09
CA ARG A 266 -32.93 -26.16 6.50
C ARG A 266 -33.50 -24.83 6.95
N GLY A 267 -33.25 -23.73 6.21
CA GLY A 267 -33.82 -22.42 6.48
C GLY A 267 -35.22 -22.19 5.89
N GLY A 268 -35.68 -23.06 4.99
CA GLY A 268 -36.98 -22.95 4.31
C GLY A 268 -38.16 -23.70 4.97
N LEU A 269 -37.97 -24.27 6.17
CA LEU A 269 -39.02 -25.07 6.82
C LEU A 269 -39.47 -24.50 8.19
N LEU A 270 -39.27 -23.22 8.43
CA LEU A 270 -39.85 -22.50 9.57
C LEU A 270 -40.36 -21.13 9.10
N LEU A 271 -41.51 -21.13 8.46
CA LEU A 271 -42.52 -20.07 8.43
C LEU A 271 -43.86 -20.68 8.77
#